data_05126a72c76e6e9ce9f06a2302919cb4
#
_entry.id   05126a72c76e6e9ce9f06a2302919cb4
#
_cell.length_a   1.000
_cell.length_b   1.000
_cell.length_c   1.000
_cell.angle_alpha   90.00
_cell.angle_beta   90.00
_cell.angle_gamma   90.00
#
_symmetry.space_group_name_H-M   'P 1'
#
loop_
_entity.id
_entity.type
_entity.pdbx_description
1 polymer ?
#
loop_
_entity_poly.entity_id
_entity_poly.type
_entity_poly.pdbx_seq_one_letter_code
_entity_poly.pdbx_strand_id
1 'polypeptide(L)'
;MKSLPILTYEKIHEDAVSPLYNYPSDSGFDLHTVEDIQLLPLGRYLAPTGLKLGIPKGYEVQVRTKSGLALKQGLVVLNSPGTIDQGYTGEIRVILYNSSQTVIRIEKGQKVAQACLCPVVSGGGVNLQQVEVVEDRERGDNGFGSTGI
;
A
#
# COMPACT_ATOMS: atom_id res chain seq x y z
N MET A 1 6.08 29.32 4.91
CA MET A 1 6.20 27.84 5.05
C MET A 1 5.00 27.18 4.36
N LYS A 2 5.23 26.16 3.57
CA LYS A 2 4.13 25.35 3.08
C LYS A 2 3.52 24.58 4.27
N SER A 3 2.20 24.59 4.39
CA SER A 3 1.50 23.75 5.38
C SER A 3 1.73 22.26 5.04
N LEU A 4 1.82 21.43 6.08
CA LEU A 4 1.91 19.99 5.91
C LEU A 4 0.60 19.45 5.30
N PRO A 5 0.66 18.43 4.44
CA PRO A 5 -0.56 17.75 3.99
C PRO A 5 -1.29 17.13 5.17
N ILE A 6 -2.61 17.16 5.13
CA ILE A 6 -3.45 16.56 6.17
C ILE A 6 -4.04 15.28 5.63
N LEU A 7 -3.64 14.16 6.20
CA LEU A 7 -4.26 12.85 6.00
C LEU A 7 -5.22 12.60 7.16
N THR A 8 -6.51 12.53 6.86
CA THR A 8 -7.53 12.23 7.88
C THR A 8 -7.82 10.74 7.90
N TYR A 9 -8.32 10.25 9.04
CA TYR A 9 -8.79 8.87 9.15
C TYR A 9 -10.03 8.77 10.03
N GLU A 10 -10.84 7.77 9.75
CA GLU A 10 -12.02 7.39 10.53
C GLU A 10 -11.87 5.93 10.97
N LYS A 11 -12.15 5.66 12.23
CA LYS A 11 -12.25 4.29 12.75
C LYS A 11 -13.70 3.82 12.61
N ILE A 12 -13.91 2.78 11.82
CA ILE A 12 -15.22 2.17 11.58
C ILE A 12 -15.40 0.81 12.25
N HIS A 13 -14.44 0.41 13.06
CA HIS A 13 -14.44 -0.81 13.85
C HIS A 13 -13.88 -0.53 15.23
N GLU A 14 -14.45 -1.14 16.28
CA GLU A 14 -14.00 -0.91 17.67
C GLU A 14 -12.54 -1.31 17.92
N ASP A 15 -12.07 -2.34 17.23
CA ASP A 15 -10.69 -2.84 17.32
C ASP A 15 -9.71 -2.16 16.34
N ALA A 16 -10.16 -1.18 15.56
CA ALA A 16 -9.30 -0.47 14.63
C ALA A 16 -8.17 0.28 15.36
N VAL A 17 -6.95 0.12 14.88
CA VAL A 17 -5.76 0.77 15.45
C VAL A 17 -5.51 2.09 14.72
N SER A 18 -5.38 3.17 15.48
CA SER A 18 -5.09 4.50 14.91
C SER A 18 -3.74 4.50 14.20
N PRO A 19 -3.65 5.07 12.99
CA PRO A 19 -2.37 5.25 12.31
C PRO A 19 -1.39 6.05 13.15
N LEU A 20 -0.14 5.61 13.17
CA LEU A 20 0.93 6.26 13.92
C LEU A 20 2.26 6.02 13.19
N TYR A 21 3.04 7.08 13.00
CA TYR A 21 4.45 6.96 12.65
C TYR A 21 5.27 6.68 13.90
N ASN A 22 6.08 5.63 13.90
CA ASN A 22 6.93 5.29 15.04
C ASN A 22 8.05 6.32 15.23
N TYR A 23 8.60 6.81 14.11
CA TYR A 23 9.60 7.87 14.08
C TYR A 23 9.19 8.97 13.10
N PRO A 24 9.53 10.25 13.37
CA PRO A 24 9.22 11.35 12.44
C PRO A 24 9.84 11.19 11.05
N SER A 25 10.89 10.37 10.93
CA SER A 25 11.58 10.08 9.67
C SER A 25 11.02 8.89 8.90
N ASP A 26 10.04 8.17 9.47
CA ASP A 26 9.47 7.00 8.82
C ASP A 26 8.67 7.40 7.58
N SER A 27 8.82 6.62 6.51
CA SER A 27 8.04 6.81 5.28
C SER A 27 6.62 6.26 5.37
N GLY A 28 6.41 5.27 6.22
CA GLY A 28 5.13 4.58 6.35
C GLY A 28 4.68 4.45 7.80
N PHE A 29 3.38 4.25 7.96
CA PHE A 29 2.75 3.86 9.22
C PHE A 29 2.19 2.45 9.09
N ASP A 30 2.08 1.73 10.20
CA ASP A 30 1.61 0.36 10.23
C ASP A 30 0.09 0.26 10.02
N LEU A 31 -0.33 -0.78 9.30
CA LEU A 31 -1.72 -1.22 9.21
C LEU A 31 -1.88 -2.52 9.99
N HIS A 32 -2.95 -2.59 10.78
CA HIS A 32 -3.28 -3.71 11.64
C HIS A 32 -4.60 -4.34 11.19
N THR A 33 -4.72 -5.66 11.29
CA THR A 33 -6.01 -6.32 11.04
C THR A 33 -6.92 -6.28 12.26
N VAL A 34 -8.23 -6.23 12.03
CA VAL A 34 -9.26 -6.33 13.09
C VAL A 34 -9.81 -7.74 13.23
N GLU A 35 -9.24 -8.72 12.55
CA GLU A 35 -9.68 -10.11 12.54
C GLU A 35 -8.55 -11.09 12.85
N ASP A 36 -8.90 -12.24 13.42
CA ASP A 36 -8.05 -13.42 13.41
C ASP A 36 -8.08 -14.05 12.02
N ILE A 37 -6.91 -14.31 11.43
CA ILE A 37 -6.79 -14.83 10.07
C ILE A 37 -5.93 -16.09 10.07
N GLN A 38 -6.40 -17.12 9.38
CA GLN A 38 -5.62 -18.29 9.05
C GLN A 38 -5.37 -18.30 7.55
N LEU A 39 -4.12 -18.13 7.15
CA LEU A 39 -3.71 -18.02 5.76
C LEU A 39 -2.96 -19.27 5.33
N LEU A 40 -3.61 -20.09 4.50
CA LEU A 40 -3.03 -21.34 3.99
C LEU A 40 -1.83 -21.04 3.08
N PRO A 41 -0.92 -22.01 2.89
CA PRO A 41 0.17 -21.88 1.92
C PRO A 41 -0.33 -21.46 0.54
N LEU A 42 0.31 -20.46 -0.06
CA LEU A 42 -0.05 -19.88 -1.36
C LEU A 42 -1.47 -19.29 -1.42
N GLY A 43 -2.14 -19.20 -0.27
CA GLY A 43 -3.45 -18.57 -0.11
C GLY A 43 -3.37 -17.06 0.00
N ARG A 44 -4.50 -16.41 -0.26
CA ARG A 44 -4.67 -14.97 -0.11
C ARG A 44 -5.92 -14.66 0.71
N TYR A 45 -5.89 -13.49 1.35
CA TYR A 45 -6.98 -13.04 2.22
C TYR A 45 -7.11 -11.52 2.15
N LEU A 46 -8.32 -11.01 2.13
CA LEU A 46 -8.60 -9.58 2.16
C LEU A 46 -8.78 -9.14 3.63
N ALA A 47 -7.70 -8.70 4.25
CA ALA A 47 -7.68 -8.34 5.66
C ALA A 47 -8.26 -6.95 5.92
N PRO A 48 -9.32 -6.82 6.74
CA PRO A 48 -9.88 -5.53 7.09
C PRO A 48 -9.01 -4.82 8.13
N THR A 49 -8.91 -3.49 8.02
CA THR A 49 -8.21 -2.64 9.00
C THR A 49 -9.15 -1.89 9.91
N GLY A 50 -10.43 -1.80 9.57
CA GLY A 50 -11.40 -0.96 10.27
C GLY A 50 -11.16 0.53 10.12
N LEU A 51 -10.38 0.95 9.11
CA LEU A 51 -10.04 2.34 8.85
C LEU A 51 -10.58 2.80 7.49
N LYS A 52 -11.01 4.06 7.44
CA LYS A 52 -11.18 4.84 6.21
C LYS A 52 -10.16 5.97 6.23
N LEU A 53 -9.69 6.36 5.06
CA LEU A 53 -8.75 7.48 4.91
C LEU A 53 -9.35 8.60 4.07
N GLY A 54 -9.09 9.84 4.47
CA GLY A 54 -9.32 11.04 3.67
C GLY A 54 -8.00 11.53 3.13
N ILE A 55 -7.67 11.13 1.91
CA ILE A 55 -6.38 11.42 1.27
C ILE A 55 -6.41 12.82 0.66
N PRO A 56 -5.44 13.70 0.97
CA PRO A 56 -5.43 15.05 0.45
C PRO A 56 -5.17 15.08 -1.07
N LYS A 57 -5.66 16.12 -1.72
CA LYS A 57 -5.46 16.34 -3.16
C LYS A 57 -3.96 16.37 -3.50
N GLY A 58 -3.60 15.68 -4.58
CA GLY A 58 -2.20 15.57 -5.05
C GLY A 58 -1.42 14.44 -4.40
N TYR A 59 -2.10 13.57 -3.63
CA TYR A 59 -1.50 12.43 -2.95
C TYR A 59 -2.29 11.15 -3.22
N GLU A 60 -1.62 10.04 -3.01
CA GLU A 60 -2.19 8.70 -2.90
C GLU A 60 -1.64 8.03 -1.63
N VAL A 61 -2.24 6.95 -1.19
CA VAL A 61 -1.65 6.08 -0.19
C VAL A 61 -1.26 4.77 -0.86
N GLN A 62 -0.01 4.35 -0.66
CA GLN A 62 0.47 3.05 -1.11
C GLN A 62 0.52 2.07 0.06
N VAL A 63 -0.10 0.92 -0.12
CA VAL A 63 -0.02 -0.20 0.83
C VAL A 63 1.11 -1.12 0.40
N ARG A 64 2.08 -1.31 1.29
CA ARG A 64 3.32 -2.04 1.02
C ARG A 64 3.52 -3.16 2.02
N THR A 65 4.21 -4.20 1.58
CA THR A 65 4.68 -5.27 2.46
C THR A 65 5.63 -4.73 3.53
N LYS A 66 5.56 -5.29 4.73
CA LYS A 66 6.55 -5.06 5.78
C LYS A 66 7.70 -6.02 5.61
N SER A 67 8.93 -5.50 5.60
CA SER A 67 10.15 -6.29 5.39
C SER A 67 10.31 -7.45 6.38
N GLY A 68 9.99 -7.20 7.65
CA GLY A 68 10.08 -8.23 8.69
C GLY A 68 9.10 -9.40 8.49
N LEU A 69 7.88 -9.11 8.05
CA LEU A 69 6.88 -10.13 7.75
C LEU A 69 7.24 -10.93 6.49
N ALA A 70 7.72 -10.24 5.46
CA ALA A 70 8.20 -10.88 4.24
C ALA A 70 9.35 -11.84 4.52
N LEU A 71 10.37 -11.36 5.24
CA LEU A 71 11.58 -12.14 5.51
C LEU A 71 11.31 -13.33 6.44
N LYS A 72 10.60 -13.10 7.54
CA LYS A 72 10.46 -14.12 8.61
C LYS A 72 9.34 -15.11 8.35
N GLN A 73 8.28 -14.71 7.65
CA GLN A 73 7.08 -15.52 7.48
C GLN A 73 6.68 -15.74 6.02
N GLY A 74 7.24 -14.99 5.09
CA GLY A 74 6.78 -14.99 3.71
C GLY A 74 5.40 -14.36 3.54
N LEU A 75 4.95 -13.54 4.53
CA LEU A 75 3.70 -12.79 4.45
C LEU A 75 3.92 -11.50 3.67
N VAL A 76 3.20 -11.34 2.58
CA VAL A 76 3.35 -10.20 1.68
C VAL A 76 1.99 -9.60 1.33
N VAL A 77 2.01 -8.34 0.93
CA VAL A 77 0.88 -7.69 0.26
C VAL A 77 0.96 -8.07 -1.22
N LEU A 78 -0.04 -8.80 -1.70
CA LEU A 78 0.02 -9.42 -3.03
C LEU A 78 0.20 -8.41 -4.16
N ASN A 79 -0.47 -7.28 -4.07
CA ASN A 79 -0.41 -6.19 -5.07
C ASN A 79 0.53 -5.06 -4.64
N SER A 80 1.53 -5.34 -3.83
CA SER A 80 2.46 -4.30 -3.33
C SER A 80 3.25 -3.65 -4.47
N PRO A 81 3.23 -2.32 -4.61
CA PRO A 81 2.44 -1.38 -3.80
C PRO A 81 0.96 -1.37 -4.20
N GLY A 82 0.07 -1.61 -3.23
CA GLY A 82 -1.36 -1.41 -3.44
C GLY A 82 -1.69 0.08 -3.52
N THR A 83 -2.49 0.48 -4.48
CA THR A 83 -2.85 1.89 -4.70
C THR A 83 -4.18 2.20 -4.03
N ILE A 84 -4.19 3.22 -3.16
CA ILE A 84 -5.41 3.83 -2.63
C ILE A 84 -5.51 5.24 -3.19
N ASP A 85 -6.48 5.43 -4.06
CA ASP A 85 -6.72 6.70 -4.74
C ASP A 85 -7.28 7.76 -3.77
N GLN A 86 -7.01 9.01 -4.06
CA GLN A 86 -7.52 10.16 -3.30
C GLN A 86 -9.05 10.16 -3.17
N GLY A 87 -9.76 9.68 -4.18
CA GLY A 87 -11.23 9.61 -4.17
C GLY A 87 -11.82 8.38 -3.48
N TYR A 88 -11.00 7.41 -3.04
CA TYR A 88 -11.48 6.22 -2.36
C TYR A 88 -11.80 6.53 -0.89
N THR A 89 -13.04 6.33 -0.50
CA THR A 89 -13.55 6.58 0.85
C THR A 89 -14.10 5.34 1.55
N GLY A 90 -13.86 4.17 0.98
CA GLY A 90 -14.20 2.89 1.59
C GLY A 90 -13.19 2.44 2.64
N GLU A 91 -13.49 1.32 3.28
CA GLU A 91 -12.56 0.69 4.22
C GLU A 91 -11.25 0.31 3.55
N ILE A 92 -10.14 0.60 4.23
CA ILE A 92 -8.82 0.14 3.82
C ILE A 92 -8.70 -1.33 4.16
N ARG A 93 -8.53 -2.16 3.14
CA ARG A 93 -8.32 -3.60 3.26
C ARG A 93 -7.02 -4.00 2.58
N VAL A 94 -6.34 -4.97 3.16
CA VAL A 94 -5.03 -5.41 2.70
C VAL A 94 -5.15 -6.80 2.06
N ILE A 95 -4.71 -6.93 0.82
CA ILE A 95 -4.65 -8.22 0.13
C ILE A 95 -3.39 -8.94 0.58
N LEU A 96 -3.52 -9.85 1.55
CA LEU A 96 -2.42 -10.64 2.08
C LEU A 96 -2.22 -11.90 1.25
N TYR A 97 -0.97 -12.29 1.10
CA TYR A 97 -0.56 -13.52 0.41
C TYR A 97 0.50 -14.26 1.25
N ASN A 98 0.30 -15.55 1.41
CA ASN A 98 1.25 -16.44 2.06
C ASN A 98 2.15 -17.09 1.00
N SER A 99 3.37 -16.60 0.87
CA SER A 99 4.36 -17.15 -0.07
C SER A 99 5.10 -18.38 0.47
N SER A 100 4.82 -18.79 1.71
CA SER A 100 5.48 -19.92 2.36
C SER A 100 4.75 -21.25 2.14
N GLN A 101 5.34 -22.32 2.61
CA GLN A 101 4.76 -23.67 2.55
C GLN A 101 4.06 -24.07 3.85
N THR A 102 3.95 -23.15 4.82
CA THR A 102 3.31 -23.38 6.11
C THR A 102 2.14 -22.43 6.32
N VAL A 103 1.19 -22.83 7.15
CA VAL A 103 0.06 -21.97 7.52
C VAL A 103 0.57 -20.78 8.34
N ILE A 104 0.16 -19.58 7.97
CA ILE A 104 0.40 -18.36 8.75
C ILE A 104 -0.87 -18.04 9.55
N ARG A 105 -0.71 -17.87 10.86
CA ARG A 105 -1.78 -17.43 11.76
C ARG A 105 -1.51 -15.99 12.17
N ILE A 106 -2.50 -15.14 11.96
CA ILE A 106 -2.45 -13.72 12.28
C ILE A 106 -3.55 -13.45 13.30
N GLU A 107 -3.17 -12.90 14.43
CA GLU A 107 -4.14 -12.53 15.47
C GLU A 107 -4.68 -11.11 15.21
N LYS A 108 -5.91 -10.90 15.62
CA LYS A 108 -6.52 -9.57 15.65
C LYS A 108 -5.58 -8.56 16.33
N GLY A 109 -5.39 -7.40 15.73
CA GLY A 109 -4.50 -6.35 16.21
C GLY A 109 -3.05 -6.47 15.73
N GLN A 110 -2.68 -7.55 15.06
CA GLN A 110 -1.33 -7.66 14.49
C GLN A 110 -1.13 -6.74 13.29
N LYS A 111 0.10 -6.26 13.15
CA LYS A 111 0.58 -5.53 11.98
C LYS A 111 0.62 -6.47 10.78
N VAL A 112 0.03 -6.05 9.66
CA VAL A 112 -0.04 -6.87 8.43
C VAL A 112 0.56 -6.19 7.21
N ALA A 113 0.70 -4.88 7.25
CA ALA A 113 1.23 -4.07 6.15
C ALA A 113 1.72 -2.72 6.67
N GLN A 114 2.26 -1.92 5.78
CA GLN A 114 2.53 -0.50 6.01
C GLN A 114 1.91 0.34 4.91
N ALA A 115 1.54 1.58 5.24
CA ALA A 115 0.94 2.54 4.33
C ALA A 115 1.81 3.79 4.24
N CYS A 116 2.04 4.28 3.02
CA CYS A 116 2.86 5.46 2.76
C CYS A 116 2.03 6.50 2.02
N LEU A 117 2.01 7.74 2.52
CA LEU A 117 1.44 8.87 1.80
C LEU A 117 2.44 9.34 0.73
N CYS A 118 2.05 9.26 -0.53
CA CYS A 118 2.94 9.57 -1.65
C CYS A 118 2.36 10.68 -2.51
N PRO A 119 3.14 11.69 -2.91
CA PRO A 119 2.74 12.64 -3.95
C PRO A 119 2.48 11.91 -5.25
N VAL A 120 1.43 12.31 -5.97
CA VAL A 120 1.06 11.68 -7.24
C VAL A 120 0.40 12.68 -8.17
N VAL A 121 0.62 12.52 -9.46
CA VAL A 121 -0.16 13.22 -10.48
C VAL A 121 -1.37 12.34 -10.81
N SER A 122 -2.53 12.71 -10.29
CA SER A 122 -3.79 12.01 -10.58
C SER A 122 -4.35 12.39 -11.96
N GLY A 123 -5.37 11.65 -12.41
CA GLY A 123 -6.01 11.89 -13.72
C GLY A 123 -6.48 13.32 -13.97
N GLY A 124 -6.85 14.06 -12.92
CA GLY A 124 -7.20 15.47 -13.02
C GLY A 124 -6.01 16.41 -13.22
N GLY A 125 -4.79 15.92 -13.04
CA GLY A 125 -3.55 16.69 -13.20
C GLY A 125 -2.76 16.36 -14.48
N VAL A 126 -3.30 15.51 -15.35
CA VAL A 126 -2.64 15.07 -16.58
C VAL A 126 -3.61 15.06 -17.76
N ASN A 127 -3.11 15.41 -18.92
CA ASN A 127 -3.84 15.28 -20.19
C ASN A 127 -3.26 14.09 -20.96
N LEU A 128 -4.05 13.01 -21.09
CA LEU A 128 -3.69 11.87 -21.91
C LEU A 128 -4.02 12.16 -23.37
N GLN A 129 -3.00 12.25 -24.21
CA GLN A 129 -3.14 12.57 -25.62
C GLN A 129 -2.57 11.46 -26.49
N GLN A 130 -3.37 10.95 -27.43
CA GLN A 130 -2.90 10.03 -28.44
C GLN A 130 -2.06 10.78 -29.47
N VAL A 131 -0.90 10.24 -29.79
CA VAL A 131 -0.03 10.70 -30.88
C VAL A 131 0.24 9.51 -31.82
N GLU A 132 0.60 9.77 -33.06
CA GLU A 132 0.97 8.71 -34.01
C GLU A 132 2.29 8.04 -33.63
N VAL A 133 3.26 8.85 -33.20
CA VAL A 133 4.60 8.40 -32.80
C VAL A 133 5.01 9.14 -31.53
N VAL A 134 5.47 8.38 -30.52
CA VAL A 134 6.12 8.96 -29.34
C VAL A 134 7.54 9.38 -29.76
N GLU A 135 7.90 10.63 -29.46
CA GLU A 135 9.22 11.16 -29.73
C GLU A 135 10.32 10.26 -29.15
N ASP A 136 11.29 9.89 -29.98
CA ASP A 136 12.42 9.07 -29.57
C ASP A 136 13.35 9.81 -28.61
N ARG A 137 13.96 9.08 -27.69
CA ARG A 137 14.88 9.62 -26.70
C ARG A 137 16.11 8.74 -26.57
N GLU A 138 17.14 9.24 -25.91
CA GLU A 138 18.45 8.58 -25.79
C GLU A 138 18.36 7.12 -25.33
N ARG A 139 17.47 6.81 -24.39
CA ARG A 139 17.27 5.43 -23.93
C ARG A 139 16.53 4.56 -24.97
N GLY A 140 15.66 5.17 -25.78
CA GLY A 140 14.84 4.47 -26.78
C GLY A 140 14.01 3.33 -26.14
N ASP A 141 14.06 2.18 -26.75
CA ASP A 141 13.38 0.93 -26.32
C ASP A 141 14.26 0.01 -25.45
N ASN A 142 15.42 0.48 -25.06
CA ASN A 142 16.31 -0.30 -24.19
C ASN A 142 15.70 -0.56 -22.81
N GLY A 143 15.45 -1.81 -22.52
CA GLY A 143 14.86 -2.28 -21.27
C GLY A 143 15.23 -3.75 -21.03
N PHE A 144 14.55 -4.41 -20.10
CA PHE A 144 14.64 -5.84 -19.81
C PHE A 144 16.08 -6.38 -19.66
N GLY A 145 16.94 -5.62 -18.95
CA GLY A 145 18.33 -5.99 -18.73
C GLY A 145 19.31 -5.49 -19.80
N SER A 146 18.94 -4.54 -20.64
CA SER A 146 19.80 -3.97 -21.67
C SER A 146 21.08 -3.32 -21.14
N THR A 147 21.10 -2.92 -19.86
CA THR A 147 22.27 -2.35 -19.17
C THR A 147 23.12 -3.40 -18.44
N GLY A 148 22.80 -4.68 -18.60
CA GLY A 148 23.48 -5.81 -17.94
C GLY A 148 22.61 -6.48 -16.87
N ILE A 149 22.91 -7.73 -16.62
CA ILE A 149 22.26 -8.55 -15.59
C ILE A 149 23.34 -9.04 -14.63
#